data_05d65c4e8cd19ef3efbf661cd0731e6c
#
_entry.id   05d65c4e8cd19ef3efbf661cd0731e6c
#
_cell.length_a   1.000
_cell.length_b   1.000
_cell.length_c   1.000
_cell.angle_alpha   90.00
_cell.angle_beta   90.00
_cell.angle_gamma   90.00
#
_symmetry.space_group_name_H-M   'P 1'
#
loop_
_entity.id
_entity.type
_entity.pdbx_description
1 polymer ?
#
loop_
_entity_poly.entity_id
_entity_poly.type
_entity_poly.pdbx_seq_one_letter_code
_entity_poly.pdbx_strand_id
1 'polypeptide(L)'
;MNQPLHILAAGGDRRFSILSRKLASIDGVRVTAFAQGSPETASAAMPRVIDSLSELDTPPDLLILPLPLTRTGDTLSTPLEKERPPVYLGALLACCRPDIRIYGGMTPAAEEFAQLCQRHGLSFTDYLSDEAFALKNADATAEAAVALAIDLLPVTIRGTRILVTGGGRIARSLIRILCAMGAQVFAAARSASQRCEMSLLGATVLPLTELSRPAGSQGGILSTVRLVFNTIPSPVFGREELVKMPADTLIIELASSPGGFKPEAVSSSGRVIVRALSLPGKTAPESCAEWLKTLICEIDPMLMTHL
;
A
#
# COMPACT_ATOMS: atom_id res chain seq x y z
N MET A 1 -17.88 -35.65 9.61
CA MET A 1 -16.90 -34.57 9.88
C MET A 1 -16.99 -33.62 8.70
N ASN A 2 -17.29 -32.35 8.95
CA ASN A 2 -17.26 -31.34 7.88
C ASN A 2 -15.85 -31.26 7.29
N GLN A 3 -15.74 -31.16 5.97
CA GLN A 3 -14.44 -30.93 5.33
C GLN A 3 -13.89 -29.58 5.81
N PRO A 4 -12.58 -29.48 6.08
CA PRO A 4 -11.98 -28.21 6.48
C PRO A 4 -12.15 -27.17 5.37
N LEU A 5 -12.40 -25.91 5.76
CA LEU A 5 -12.49 -24.78 4.84
C LEU A 5 -11.14 -24.59 4.12
N HIS A 6 -11.13 -24.68 2.80
CA HIS A 6 -9.90 -24.59 2.01
C HIS A 6 -9.65 -23.18 1.49
N ILE A 7 -8.56 -22.57 1.92
CA ILE A 7 -8.11 -21.24 1.49
C ILE A 7 -6.90 -21.38 0.57
N LEU A 8 -6.96 -20.82 -0.62
CA LEU A 8 -5.79 -20.55 -1.47
C LEU A 8 -5.31 -19.12 -1.22
N ALA A 9 -4.13 -18.97 -0.62
CA ALA A 9 -3.49 -17.69 -0.43
C ALA A 9 -2.37 -17.52 -1.47
N ALA A 10 -2.58 -16.64 -2.45
CA ALA A 10 -1.70 -16.49 -3.59
C ALA A 10 -0.97 -15.15 -3.62
N GLY A 11 0.34 -15.16 -3.84
CA GLY A 11 1.16 -13.98 -4.01
C GLY A 11 1.39 -13.14 -2.75
N GLY A 12 1.84 -11.91 -2.96
CA GLY A 12 2.04 -10.92 -1.90
C GLY A 12 3.46 -10.88 -1.35
N ASP A 13 3.68 -9.92 -0.46
CA ASP A 13 4.91 -9.74 0.29
C ASP A 13 4.85 -10.48 1.66
N ARG A 14 5.80 -10.19 2.54
CA ARG A 14 5.92 -10.81 3.87
C ARG A 14 4.61 -10.78 4.68
N ARG A 15 3.75 -9.77 4.52
CA ARG A 15 2.43 -9.70 5.18
C ARG A 15 1.58 -10.93 4.87
N PHE A 16 1.60 -11.37 3.62
CA PHE A 16 0.73 -12.46 3.14
C PHE A 16 1.26 -13.84 3.53
N SER A 17 2.56 -14.05 3.61
CA SER A 17 3.11 -15.30 4.17
C SER A 17 2.82 -15.42 5.67
N ILE A 18 2.84 -14.31 6.41
CA ILE A 18 2.43 -14.28 7.81
C ILE A 18 0.91 -14.51 7.94
N LEU A 19 0.10 -13.85 7.11
CA LEU A 19 -1.35 -14.04 7.07
C LEU A 19 -1.73 -15.51 6.83
N SER A 20 -1.07 -16.16 5.86
CA SER A 20 -1.31 -17.57 5.56
C SER A 20 -1.06 -18.47 6.78
N ARG A 21 0.00 -18.23 7.54
CA ARG A 21 0.26 -18.96 8.80
C ARG A 21 -0.81 -18.69 9.86
N LYS A 22 -1.19 -17.43 10.04
CA LYS A 22 -2.22 -17.04 11.01
C LYS A 22 -3.59 -17.64 10.67
N LEU A 23 -3.94 -17.76 9.41
CA LEU A 23 -5.17 -18.42 8.96
C LEU A 23 -5.09 -19.95 9.13
N ALA A 24 -3.92 -20.54 8.85
CA ALA A 24 -3.71 -21.97 9.04
C ALA A 24 -3.78 -22.41 10.52
N SER A 25 -3.64 -21.48 11.46
CA SER A 25 -3.81 -21.76 12.91
C SER A 25 -5.26 -21.77 13.39
N ILE A 26 -6.22 -21.49 12.53
CA ILE A 26 -7.65 -21.55 12.87
C ILE A 26 -8.14 -22.98 12.72
N ASP A 27 -8.81 -23.52 13.73
CA ASP A 27 -9.33 -24.88 13.71
C ASP A 27 -10.34 -25.07 12.58
N GLY A 28 -10.21 -26.17 11.84
CA GLY A 28 -11.06 -26.45 10.69
C GLY A 28 -10.73 -25.68 9.42
N VAL A 29 -9.62 -24.92 9.39
CA VAL A 29 -9.13 -24.19 8.21
C VAL A 29 -7.89 -24.85 7.64
N ARG A 30 -7.88 -25.11 6.34
CA ARG A 30 -6.72 -25.56 5.58
C ARG A 30 -6.24 -24.46 4.65
N VAL A 31 -4.97 -24.09 4.72
CA VAL A 31 -4.40 -23.06 3.85
C VAL A 31 -3.39 -23.66 2.89
N THR A 32 -3.55 -23.39 1.60
CA THR A 32 -2.55 -23.63 0.56
C THR A 32 -1.93 -22.28 0.17
N ALA A 33 -0.61 -22.16 0.30
CA ALA A 33 0.15 -20.96 -0.07
C ALA A 33 0.80 -21.17 -1.44
N PHE A 34 0.57 -20.23 -2.35
CA PHE A 34 1.12 -20.24 -3.70
C PHE A 34 1.81 -18.93 -4.04
N ALA A 35 2.96 -18.99 -4.68
CA ALA A 35 3.72 -17.82 -5.13
C ALA A 35 4.04 -16.80 -4.02
N GLN A 36 4.18 -17.24 -2.78
CA GLN A 36 4.58 -16.45 -1.61
C GLN A 36 6.07 -16.62 -1.30
N GLY A 37 6.60 -15.76 -0.40
CA GLY A 37 7.91 -15.94 0.20
C GLY A 37 7.94 -17.18 1.11
N SER A 38 9.13 -17.76 1.32
CA SER A 38 9.29 -18.88 2.25
C SER A 38 8.95 -18.43 3.68
N PRO A 39 8.24 -19.24 4.48
CA PRO A 39 8.02 -18.95 5.88
C PRO A 39 9.35 -19.00 6.65
N GLU A 40 9.62 -18.00 7.47
CA GLU A 40 10.89 -17.85 8.21
C GLU A 40 11.01 -18.78 9.43
N THR A 41 9.90 -19.37 9.90
CA THR A 41 9.90 -20.23 11.09
C THR A 41 8.95 -21.42 10.93
N ALA A 42 9.39 -22.60 11.34
CA ALA A 42 8.53 -23.77 11.46
C ALA A 42 7.56 -23.61 12.64
N SER A 43 6.26 -23.78 12.40
CA SER A 43 5.20 -23.80 13.39
C SER A 43 4.33 -25.04 13.18
N ALA A 44 3.60 -25.49 14.20
CA ALA A 44 2.75 -26.67 14.13
C ALA A 44 1.59 -26.50 13.11
N ALA A 45 1.14 -25.27 12.88
CA ALA A 45 0.11 -24.93 11.89
C ALA A 45 0.77 -24.19 10.72
N MET A 46 1.27 -24.95 9.74
CA MET A 46 1.89 -24.40 8.54
C MET A 46 0.97 -24.53 7.33
N PRO A 47 0.87 -23.48 6.48
CA PRO A 47 0.19 -23.65 5.20
C PRO A 47 0.97 -24.67 4.33
N ARG A 48 0.22 -25.44 3.53
CA ARG A 48 0.84 -26.25 2.49
C ARG A 48 1.35 -25.31 1.40
N VAL A 49 2.63 -25.35 1.12
CA VAL A 49 3.24 -24.53 0.05
C VAL A 49 3.26 -25.37 -1.24
N ILE A 50 2.82 -24.75 -2.34
CA ILE A 50 2.88 -25.33 -3.68
C ILE A 50 3.65 -24.41 -4.63
N ASP A 51 4.33 -25.00 -5.59
CA ASP A 51 5.07 -24.28 -6.62
C ASP A 51 4.28 -24.14 -7.94
N SER A 52 3.29 -25.01 -8.15
CA SER A 52 2.39 -24.99 -9.30
C SER A 52 0.93 -25.10 -8.88
N LEU A 53 0.03 -24.42 -9.58
CA LEU A 53 -1.43 -24.57 -9.39
C LEU A 53 -1.94 -25.98 -9.72
N SER A 54 -1.20 -26.74 -10.52
CA SER A 54 -1.53 -28.15 -10.81
C SER A 54 -1.37 -29.08 -9.59
N GLU A 55 -0.72 -28.63 -8.54
CA GLU A 55 -0.57 -29.36 -7.27
C GLU A 55 -1.77 -29.18 -6.33
N LEU A 56 -2.75 -28.35 -6.70
CA LEU A 56 -4.00 -28.24 -5.95
C LEU A 56 -4.77 -29.56 -6.00
N ASP A 57 -4.94 -30.18 -4.84
CA ASP A 57 -5.67 -31.44 -4.70
C ASP A 57 -7.19 -31.26 -4.73
N THR A 58 -7.68 -30.10 -4.32
CA THR A 58 -9.11 -29.73 -4.34
C THR A 58 -9.25 -28.25 -4.64
N PRO A 59 -10.33 -27.83 -5.35
CA PRO A 59 -10.63 -26.42 -5.54
C PRO A 59 -10.80 -25.70 -4.20
N PRO A 60 -10.28 -24.47 -4.07
CA PRO A 60 -10.43 -23.68 -2.85
C PRO A 60 -11.84 -23.10 -2.68
N ASP A 61 -12.24 -22.87 -1.43
CA ASP A 61 -13.48 -22.19 -1.05
C ASP A 61 -13.28 -20.66 -0.98
N LEU A 62 -12.06 -20.22 -0.64
CA LEU A 62 -11.66 -18.82 -0.61
C LEU A 62 -10.35 -18.63 -1.38
N LEU A 63 -10.26 -17.49 -2.09
CA LEU A 63 -9.03 -17.03 -2.71
C LEU A 63 -8.59 -15.70 -2.06
N ILE A 64 -7.43 -15.70 -1.44
CA ILE A 64 -6.83 -14.52 -0.81
C ILE A 64 -5.68 -14.03 -1.68
N LEU A 65 -5.82 -12.80 -2.17
CA LEU A 65 -4.89 -12.12 -3.06
C LEU A 65 -4.20 -10.95 -2.35
N PRO A 66 -3.02 -10.50 -2.83
CA PRO A 66 -2.24 -9.49 -2.14
C PRO A 66 -2.80 -8.06 -2.23
N LEU A 67 -2.15 -7.15 -1.48
CA LEU A 67 -2.30 -5.69 -1.55
C LEU A 67 -0.93 -5.07 -1.85
N PRO A 68 -0.70 -4.51 -3.04
CA PRO A 68 -1.59 -4.48 -4.21
C PRO A 68 -1.77 -5.86 -4.84
N LEU A 69 -2.96 -6.13 -5.38
CA LEU A 69 -3.29 -7.37 -6.08
C LEU A 69 -2.39 -7.57 -7.31
N THR A 70 -2.23 -6.52 -8.09
CA THR A 70 -1.38 -6.48 -9.29
C THR A 70 -0.68 -5.14 -9.41
N ARG A 71 0.44 -5.12 -10.15
CA ARG A 71 1.17 -3.91 -10.53
C ARG A 71 1.12 -3.65 -12.03
N THR A 72 0.79 -4.66 -12.82
CA THR A 72 0.81 -4.64 -14.30
C THR A 72 -0.57 -4.76 -14.93
N GLY A 73 -1.58 -5.18 -14.15
CA GLY A 73 -2.96 -5.37 -14.61
C GLY A 73 -3.35 -6.86 -14.68
N ASP A 74 -2.55 -7.70 -15.29
CA ASP A 74 -2.88 -9.10 -15.60
C ASP A 74 -2.11 -10.13 -14.77
N THR A 75 -1.00 -9.72 -14.11
CA THR A 75 -0.17 -10.61 -13.30
C THR A 75 -0.28 -10.32 -11.81
N LEU A 76 -0.24 -11.40 -11.03
CA LEU A 76 -0.27 -11.36 -9.58
C LEU A 76 0.97 -10.65 -9.02
N SER A 77 0.79 -9.78 -8.02
CA SER A 77 1.91 -9.24 -7.25
C SER A 77 2.55 -10.34 -6.42
N THR A 78 3.82 -10.62 -6.69
CA THR A 78 4.64 -11.61 -5.97
C THR A 78 5.81 -10.93 -5.24
N PRO A 79 6.50 -11.62 -4.30
CA PRO A 79 7.69 -11.06 -3.65
C PRO A 79 8.75 -10.68 -4.67
N LEU A 80 9.31 -9.47 -4.54
CA LEU A 80 10.33 -8.94 -5.46
C LEU A 80 11.70 -9.64 -5.32
N GLU A 81 11.91 -10.33 -4.20
CA GLU A 81 13.18 -10.98 -3.84
C GLU A 81 13.35 -12.36 -4.48
N LYS A 82 12.32 -12.88 -5.13
CA LYS A 82 12.35 -14.19 -5.83
C LYS A 82 12.02 -13.99 -7.29
N GLU A 83 12.97 -14.26 -8.16
CA GLU A 83 12.68 -14.45 -9.59
C GLU A 83 11.74 -15.65 -9.75
N ARG A 84 10.59 -15.39 -10.30
CA ARG A 84 9.53 -16.37 -10.57
C ARG A 84 8.87 -16.05 -11.90
N PRO A 85 8.45 -17.04 -12.67
CA PRO A 85 7.60 -16.78 -13.84
C PRO A 85 6.35 -16.00 -13.45
N PRO A 86 5.86 -15.10 -14.32
CA PRO A 86 4.64 -14.33 -14.05
C PRO A 86 3.45 -15.26 -13.83
N VAL A 87 2.70 -15.01 -12.78
CA VAL A 87 1.45 -15.72 -12.47
C VAL A 87 0.29 -14.88 -13.01
N TYR A 88 -0.38 -15.37 -14.03
CA TYR A 88 -1.52 -14.68 -14.60
C TYR A 88 -2.75 -14.84 -13.74
N LEU A 89 -3.48 -13.76 -13.48
CA LEU A 89 -4.67 -13.73 -12.65
C LEU A 89 -5.79 -14.63 -13.22
N GLY A 90 -5.92 -14.73 -14.53
CA GLY A 90 -6.84 -15.65 -15.17
C GLY A 90 -6.58 -17.13 -14.87
N ALA A 91 -5.31 -17.52 -14.70
CA ALA A 91 -4.96 -18.89 -14.34
C ALA A 91 -5.39 -19.22 -12.90
N LEU A 92 -5.36 -18.26 -11.99
CA LEU A 92 -5.87 -18.44 -10.62
C LEU A 92 -7.38 -18.67 -10.63
N LEU A 93 -8.13 -17.88 -11.42
CA LEU A 93 -9.58 -18.04 -11.51
C LEU A 93 -9.98 -19.39 -12.12
N ALA A 94 -9.21 -19.91 -13.07
CA ALA A 94 -9.45 -21.21 -13.70
C ALA A 94 -9.35 -22.40 -12.71
N CYS A 95 -8.64 -22.24 -11.59
CA CYS A 95 -8.53 -23.25 -10.54
C CYS A 95 -9.63 -23.13 -9.46
N CYS A 96 -10.50 -22.13 -9.58
CA CYS A 96 -11.50 -21.80 -8.58
C CYS A 96 -12.86 -22.38 -8.91
N ARG A 97 -13.68 -22.58 -7.87
CA ARG A 97 -15.08 -22.95 -8.02
C ARG A 97 -15.91 -21.75 -8.48
N PRO A 98 -17.05 -21.96 -9.15
CA PRO A 98 -17.89 -20.84 -9.59
C PRO A 98 -18.44 -19.95 -8.47
N ASP A 99 -18.50 -20.48 -7.24
CA ASP A 99 -19.03 -19.80 -6.04
C ASP A 99 -17.92 -19.29 -5.09
N ILE A 100 -16.67 -19.28 -5.55
CA ILE A 100 -15.54 -18.86 -4.73
C ILE A 100 -15.66 -17.38 -4.30
N ARG A 101 -15.28 -17.09 -3.08
CA ARG A 101 -15.12 -15.73 -2.56
C ARG A 101 -13.67 -15.29 -2.68
N ILE A 102 -13.47 -14.10 -3.22
CA ILE A 102 -12.16 -13.56 -3.53
C ILE A 102 -11.94 -12.28 -2.72
N TYR A 103 -10.84 -12.24 -2.00
CA TYR A 103 -10.38 -11.09 -1.22
C TYR A 103 -9.06 -10.58 -1.78
N GLY A 104 -8.93 -9.28 -1.98
CA GLY A 104 -7.71 -8.71 -2.56
C GLY A 104 -7.61 -7.20 -2.34
N GLY A 105 -6.45 -6.62 -2.62
CA GLY A 105 -6.24 -5.19 -2.49
C GLY A 105 -6.38 -4.48 -3.83
N MET A 106 -7.45 -3.70 -3.99
CA MET A 106 -7.68 -2.90 -5.19
C MET A 106 -6.64 -1.79 -5.36
N THR A 107 -6.22 -1.66 -6.60
CA THR A 107 -5.46 -0.51 -7.11
C THR A 107 -6.02 -0.20 -8.50
N PRO A 108 -5.74 0.97 -9.10
CA PRO A 108 -6.15 1.24 -10.48
C PRO A 108 -5.73 0.13 -11.47
N ALA A 109 -4.57 -0.49 -11.26
CA ALA A 109 -4.10 -1.61 -12.08
C ALA A 109 -4.93 -2.91 -11.91
N ALA A 110 -5.72 -3.04 -10.85
CA ALA A 110 -6.54 -4.22 -10.57
C ALA A 110 -7.99 -4.10 -11.08
N GLU A 111 -8.35 -2.98 -11.69
CA GLU A 111 -9.73 -2.72 -12.14
C GLU A 111 -10.19 -3.75 -13.19
N GLU A 112 -9.33 -4.11 -14.13
CA GLU A 112 -9.64 -5.14 -15.14
C GLU A 112 -9.93 -6.51 -14.51
N PHE A 113 -9.20 -6.87 -13.45
CA PHE A 113 -9.44 -8.11 -12.72
C PHE A 113 -10.78 -8.09 -11.98
N ALA A 114 -11.13 -6.98 -11.33
CA ALA A 114 -12.42 -6.84 -10.68
C ALA A 114 -13.59 -6.96 -11.68
N GLN A 115 -13.45 -6.34 -12.86
CA GLN A 115 -14.42 -6.48 -13.96
C GLN A 115 -14.48 -7.92 -14.50
N LEU A 116 -13.34 -8.63 -14.54
CA LEU A 116 -13.30 -10.04 -14.92
C LEU A 116 -14.09 -10.89 -13.92
N CYS A 117 -13.87 -10.70 -12.62
CA CYS A 117 -14.64 -11.37 -11.57
C CYS A 117 -16.14 -11.12 -11.73
N GLN A 118 -16.53 -9.86 -11.93
CA GLN A 118 -17.94 -9.49 -12.14
C GLN A 118 -18.57 -10.18 -13.35
N ARG A 119 -17.86 -10.24 -14.48
CA ARG A 119 -18.33 -10.94 -15.70
C ARG A 119 -18.52 -12.43 -15.51
N HIS A 120 -17.75 -13.03 -14.61
CA HIS A 120 -17.86 -14.45 -14.25
C HIS A 120 -18.80 -14.71 -13.07
N GLY A 121 -19.48 -13.68 -12.53
CA GLY A 121 -20.37 -13.81 -11.38
C GLY A 121 -19.65 -14.13 -10.07
N LEU A 122 -18.34 -13.88 -9.99
CA LEU A 122 -17.51 -14.16 -8.82
C LEU A 122 -17.59 -13.00 -7.81
N SER A 123 -17.65 -13.35 -6.52
CA SER A 123 -17.63 -12.36 -5.44
C SER A 123 -16.20 -11.88 -5.18
N PHE A 124 -15.94 -10.59 -5.43
CA PHE A 124 -14.67 -9.95 -5.12
C PHE A 124 -14.85 -8.86 -4.07
N THR A 125 -14.08 -8.92 -3.00
CA THR A 125 -14.09 -7.95 -1.90
C THR A 125 -12.71 -7.26 -1.80
N ASP A 126 -12.72 -5.93 -1.89
CA ASP A 126 -11.52 -5.12 -1.72
C ASP A 126 -11.26 -4.84 -0.23
N TYR A 127 -10.07 -5.18 0.27
CA TYR A 127 -9.64 -4.85 1.63
C TYR A 127 -9.75 -3.36 1.96
N LEU A 128 -9.47 -2.48 0.98
CA LEU A 128 -9.47 -1.03 1.18
C LEU A 128 -10.88 -0.42 1.17
N SER A 129 -11.93 -1.22 0.89
CA SER A 129 -13.31 -0.82 1.10
C SER A 129 -13.70 -0.75 2.58
N ASP A 130 -12.97 -1.47 3.44
CA ASP A 130 -13.09 -1.31 4.89
C ASP A 130 -12.27 -0.09 5.36
N GLU A 131 -12.97 0.90 5.93
CA GLU A 131 -12.32 2.16 6.33
C GLU A 131 -11.38 1.96 7.53
N ALA A 132 -11.69 1.06 8.46
CA ALA A 132 -10.84 0.80 9.62
C ALA A 132 -9.51 0.17 9.19
N PHE A 133 -9.56 -0.80 8.29
CA PHE A 133 -8.36 -1.38 7.70
C PHE A 133 -7.57 -0.35 6.87
N ALA A 134 -8.26 0.44 6.04
CA ALA A 134 -7.63 1.45 5.20
C ALA A 134 -6.88 2.52 6.02
N LEU A 135 -7.44 2.93 7.16
CA LEU A 135 -6.79 3.86 8.10
C LEU A 135 -5.56 3.24 8.76
N LYS A 136 -5.65 2.00 9.27
CA LYS A 136 -4.52 1.27 9.86
C LYS A 136 -3.38 1.09 8.85
N ASN A 137 -3.71 0.71 7.61
CA ASN A 137 -2.72 0.56 6.54
C ASN A 137 -2.06 1.89 6.16
N ALA A 138 -2.80 3.00 6.21
CA ALA A 138 -2.26 4.35 5.98
C ALA A 138 -1.34 4.79 7.12
N ASP A 139 -1.67 4.49 8.38
CA ASP A 139 -0.81 4.76 9.54
C ASP A 139 0.51 3.99 9.42
N ALA A 140 0.49 2.70 9.15
CA ALA A 140 1.70 1.91 8.93
C ALA A 140 2.54 2.43 7.76
N THR A 141 1.89 2.93 6.70
CA THR A 141 2.59 3.57 5.56
C THR A 141 3.28 4.85 6.00
N ALA A 142 2.62 5.67 6.80
CA ALA A 142 3.16 6.94 7.28
C ALA A 142 4.34 6.72 8.25
N GLU A 143 4.23 5.79 9.19
CA GLU A 143 5.32 5.41 10.10
C GLU A 143 6.56 4.96 9.32
N ALA A 144 6.38 4.07 8.35
CA ALA A 144 7.45 3.58 7.51
C ALA A 144 8.08 4.68 6.63
N ALA A 145 7.27 5.63 6.14
CA ALA A 145 7.77 6.76 5.37
C ALA A 145 8.62 7.71 6.23
N VAL A 146 8.22 7.93 7.48
CA VAL A 146 8.99 8.72 8.45
C VAL A 146 10.28 8.01 8.82
N ALA A 147 10.26 6.70 9.05
CA ALA A 147 11.46 5.91 9.31
C ALA A 147 12.46 6.01 8.13
N LEU A 148 11.97 5.88 6.89
CA LEU A 148 12.79 6.06 5.70
C LEU A 148 13.37 7.47 5.59
N ALA A 149 12.60 8.50 5.95
CA ALA A 149 13.08 9.85 5.95
C ALA A 149 14.17 10.08 7.00
N ILE A 150 14.05 9.50 8.19
CA ILE A 150 15.07 9.58 9.25
C ILE A 150 16.37 8.93 8.79
N ASP A 151 16.30 7.79 8.12
CA ASP A 151 17.47 7.06 7.60
C ASP A 151 18.21 7.85 6.50
N LEU A 152 17.47 8.58 5.67
CA LEU A 152 18.03 9.30 4.51
C LEU A 152 18.40 10.76 4.77
N LEU A 153 17.82 11.39 5.80
CA LEU A 153 18.09 12.80 6.10
C LEU A 153 19.34 12.96 6.98
N PRO A 154 20.26 13.86 6.64
CA PRO A 154 21.41 14.16 7.50
C PRO A 154 21.08 15.12 8.67
N VAL A 155 19.79 15.41 8.89
CA VAL A 155 19.31 16.34 9.91
C VAL A 155 18.12 15.75 10.66
N THR A 156 17.85 16.25 11.87
CA THR A 156 16.72 15.81 12.68
C THR A 156 15.38 16.22 12.06
N ILE A 157 14.34 15.44 12.29
CA ILE A 157 12.96 15.78 11.90
C ILE A 157 12.49 17.05 12.65
N ARG A 158 12.83 17.17 13.95
CA ARG A 158 12.49 18.33 14.77
C ARG A 158 13.04 19.63 14.15
N GLY A 159 12.16 20.60 13.94
CA GLY A 159 12.48 21.90 13.35
C GLY A 159 12.65 21.89 11.82
N THR A 160 12.72 20.72 11.20
CA THR A 160 12.84 20.60 9.74
C THR A 160 11.55 21.05 9.04
N ARG A 161 11.70 21.81 7.95
CA ARG A 161 10.58 22.24 7.09
C ARG A 161 10.23 21.14 6.12
N ILE A 162 9.03 20.60 6.24
CA ILE A 162 8.54 19.40 5.51
C ILE A 162 7.27 19.76 4.76
N LEU A 163 7.23 19.45 3.47
CA LEU A 163 6.02 19.55 2.66
C LEU A 163 5.35 18.18 2.50
N VAL A 164 4.07 18.11 2.82
CA VAL A 164 3.22 16.96 2.52
C VAL A 164 2.18 17.37 1.47
N THR A 165 2.15 16.69 0.33
CA THR A 165 1.14 16.95 -0.71
C THR A 165 0.08 15.87 -0.72
N GLY A 166 -1.20 16.30 -0.82
CA GLY A 166 -2.39 15.48 -0.72
C GLY A 166 -3.12 15.64 0.60
N GLY A 167 -4.37 15.23 0.66
CA GLY A 167 -5.25 15.32 1.83
C GLY A 167 -5.92 13.98 2.17
N GLY A 168 -5.34 12.87 1.69
CA GLY A 168 -5.83 11.51 1.96
C GLY A 168 -5.40 10.97 3.31
N ARG A 169 -5.73 9.71 3.57
CA ARG A 169 -5.43 9.00 4.83
C ARG A 169 -3.92 9.04 5.17
N ILE A 170 -3.04 8.72 4.21
CA ILE A 170 -1.58 8.73 4.41
C ILE A 170 -1.08 10.14 4.76
N ALA A 171 -1.54 11.17 4.04
CA ALA A 171 -1.14 12.54 4.31
C ALA A 171 -1.52 12.98 5.72
N ARG A 172 -2.72 12.67 6.18
CA ARG A 172 -3.20 12.98 7.54
C ARG A 172 -2.36 12.28 8.61
N SER A 173 -2.06 11.00 8.44
CA SER A 173 -1.19 10.25 9.35
C SER A 173 0.23 10.80 9.39
N LEU A 174 0.82 11.14 8.24
CA LEU A 174 2.13 11.80 8.16
C LEU A 174 2.14 13.12 8.92
N ILE A 175 1.17 13.99 8.68
CA ILE A 175 1.08 15.31 9.33
C ILE A 175 1.01 15.13 10.84
N ARG A 176 0.15 14.24 11.33
CA ARG A 176 0.01 13.94 12.76
C ARG A 176 1.34 13.51 13.39
N ILE A 177 2.05 12.56 12.76
CA ILE A 177 3.33 12.04 13.26
C ILE A 177 4.40 13.13 13.22
N LEU A 178 4.56 13.83 12.09
CA LEU A 178 5.59 14.84 11.89
C LEU A 178 5.40 16.05 12.82
N CYS A 179 4.16 16.52 13.01
CA CYS A 179 3.87 17.59 13.96
C CYS A 179 4.19 17.15 15.41
N ALA A 180 3.83 15.91 15.81
CA ALA A 180 4.18 15.36 17.11
C ALA A 180 5.70 15.26 17.33
N MET A 181 6.48 15.01 16.26
CA MET A 181 7.95 15.02 16.30
C MET A 181 8.55 16.44 16.32
N GLY A 182 7.71 17.48 16.22
CA GLY A 182 8.16 18.88 16.25
C GLY A 182 8.70 19.41 14.92
N ALA A 183 8.31 18.82 13.79
CA ALA A 183 8.60 19.35 12.46
C ALA A 183 7.78 20.62 12.16
N GLN A 184 8.26 21.45 11.24
CA GLN A 184 7.49 22.55 10.64
C GLN A 184 6.77 22.00 9.39
N VAL A 185 5.54 21.52 9.57
CA VAL A 185 4.81 20.84 8.52
C VAL A 185 3.99 21.81 7.69
N PHE A 186 4.22 21.80 6.38
CA PHE A 186 3.41 22.47 5.37
C PHE A 186 2.60 21.41 4.61
N ALA A 187 1.32 21.67 4.38
CA ALA A 187 0.45 20.71 3.73
C ALA A 187 -0.30 21.34 2.56
N ALA A 188 -0.14 20.78 1.36
CA ALA A 188 -0.75 21.29 0.14
C ALA A 188 -1.84 20.35 -0.37
N ALA A 189 -3.10 20.84 -0.48
CA ALA A 189 -4.22 20.09 -1.01
C ALA A 189 -5.17 20.96 -1.83
N ARG A 190 -5.96 20.30 -2.73
CA ARG A 190 -6.93 20.97 -3.60
C ARG A 190 -8.14 21.49 -2.82
N SER A 191 -8.76 20.62 -2.04
CA SER A 191 -10.01 20.87 -1.33
C SER A 191 -9.79 21.75 -0.10
N ALA A 192 -10.66 22.73 0.12
CA ALA A 192 -10.69 23.54 1.33
C ALA A 192 -10.98 22.69 2.58
N SER A 193 -11.85 21.68 2.46
CA SER A 193 -12.16 20.74 3.53
C SER A 193 -10.89 19.97 3.96
N GLN A 194 -10.15 19.40 3.01
CA GLN A 194 -8.88 18.71 3.31
C GLN A 194 -7.88 19.65 3.99
N ARG A 195 -7.74 20.89 3.51
CA ARG A 195 -6.84 21.88 4.16
C ARG A 195 -7.28 22.20 5.58
N CYS A 196 -8.57 22.32 5.82
CA CYS A 196 -9.12 22.54 7.18
C CYS A 196 -8.73 21.37 8.10
N GLU A 197 -8.97 20.12 7.69
CA GLU A 197 -8.61 18.93 8.46
C GLU A 197 -7.10 18.89 8.77
N MET A 198 -6.25 19.17 7.79
CA MET A 198 -4.79 19.19 7.97
C MET A 198 -4.32 20.32 8.89
N SER A 199 -4.98 21.49 8.86
CA SER A 199 -4.73 22.59 9.79
C SER A 199 -5.04 22.19 11.23
N LEU A 200 -6.13 21.47 11.47
CA LEU A 200 -6.48 20.92 12.79
C LEU A 200 -5.46 19.90 13.31
N LEU A 201 -4.72 19.26 12.43
CA LEU A 201 -3.60 18.37 12.78
C LEU A 201 -2.27 19.12 13.06
N GLY A 202 -2.26 20.46 12.94
CA GLY A 202 -1.11 21.29 13.23
C GLY A 202 -0.26 21.72 12.05
N ALA A 203 -0.65 21.41 10.80
CA ALA A 203 0.07 21.84 9.61
C ALA A 203 -0.26 23.28 9.21
N THR A 204 0.72 23.99 8.65
CA THR A 204 0.48 25.20 7.87
C THR A 204 -0.01 24.79 6.48
N VAL A 205 -1.24 25.18 6.14
CA VAL A 205 -1.90 24.68 4.92
C VAL A 205 -1.85 25.70 3.79
N LEU A 206 -1.77 25.20 2.55
CA LEU A 206 -1.80 26.01 1.33
C LEU A 206 -2.61 25.28 0.22
N PRO A 207 -3.22 26.06 -0.70
CA PRO A 207 -3.77 25.47 -1.91
C PRO A 207 -2.67 24.82 -2.75
N LEU A 208 -2.98 23.72 -3.43
CA LEU A 208 -2.00 23.01 -4.27
C LEU A 208 -1.43 23.92 -5.38
N THR A 209 -2.21 24.88 -5.86
CA THR A 209 -1.81 25.88 -6.86
C THR A 209 -0.72 26.83 -6.40
N GLU A 210 -0.51 26.96 -5.10
CA GLU A 210 0.56 27.78 -4.54
C GLU A 210 1.97 27.23 -4.82
N LEU A 211 2.08 25.90 -5.08
CA LEU A 211 3.36 25.27 -5.41
C LEU A 211 3.95 25.80 -6.72
N SER A 212 3.10 26.19 -7.67
CA SER A 212 3.52 26.72 -8.98
C SER A 212 3.84 28.21 -8.98
N ARG A 213 3.65 28.95 -7.86
CA ARG A 213 3.94 30.39 -7.82
C ARG A 213 5.41 30.69 -8.14
N PRO A 214 5.69 31.76 -8.91
CA PRO A 214 7.06 32.14 -9.25
C PRO A 214 7.94 32.36 -8.01
N ALA A 215 9.20 31.94 -8.09
CA ALA A 215 10.21 32.29 -7.10
C ALA A 215 10.40 33.81 -7.13
N GLY A 216 10.12 34.50 -6.03
CA GLY A 216 10.24 35.98 -5.94
C GLY A 216 9.03 36.67 -5.32
N SER A 217 7.84 36.07 -5.32
CA SER A 217 6.74 36.46 -4.43
C SER A 217 7.03 35.88 -3.05
N GLN A 218 7.57 36.70 -2.16
CA GLN A 218 7.90 36.40 -0.74
C GLN A 218 7.92 34.91 -0.39
N GLY A 219 9.04 34.21 -0.74
CA GLY A 219 9.35 32.88 -0.24
C GLY A 219 8.34 31.78 -0.55
N GLY A 220 8.23 31.34 -1.81
CA GLY A 220 7.49 30.13 -2.13
C GLY A 220 8.00 28.97 -1.27
N ILE A 221 7.09 28.20 -0.66
CA ILE A 221 7.41 27.12 0.28
C ILE A 221 8.49 26.16 -0.27
N LEU A 222 8.47 25.89 -1.56
CA LEU A 222 9.40 24.96 -2.22
C LEU A 222 10.87 25.34 -2.06
N SER A 223 11.18 26.64 -1.96
CA SER A 223 12.58 27.11 -1.79
C SER A 223 13.14 26.89 -0.39
N THR A 224 12.34 26.44 0.54
CA THR A 224 12.71 26.34 1.96
C THR A 224 12.58 24.96 2.57
N VAL A 225 11.96 24.01 1.84
CA VAL A 225 11.73 22.65 2.36
C VAL A 225 12.94 21.77 2.21
N ARG A 226 13.18 20.92 3.20
CA ARG A 226 14.24 19.91 3.23
C ARG A 226 13.72 18.51 2.90
N LEU A 227 12.43 18.31 3.02
CA LEU A 227 11.77 17.02 2.78
C LEU A 227 10.40 17.26 2.14
N VAL A 228 10.10 16.47 1.13
CA VAL A 228 8.79 16.44 0.47
C VAL A 228 8.26 15.01 0.52
N PHE A 229 7.05 14.83 1.05
CA PHE A 229 6.27 13.61 0.87
C PHE A 229 5.15 13.87 -0.13
N ASN A 230 5.14 13.11 -1.22
CA ASN A 230 4.01 13.16 -2.13
C ASN A 230 3.08 11.97 -1.92
N THR A 231 1.78 12.24 -1.74
CA THR A 231 0.72 11.22 -1.65
C THR A 231 -0.33 11.32 -2.76
N ILE A 232 -0.13 12.22 -3.73
CA ILE A 232 -1.08 12.46 -4.84
C ILE A 232 -0.70 11.58 -6.02
N PRO A 233 -1.58 10.66 -6.47
CA PRO A 233 -1.30 9.75 -7.58
C PRO A 233 -1.56 10.40 -8.97
N SER A 234 -1.24 11.68 -9.10
CA SER A 234 -1.34 12.42 -10.36
C SER A 234 -0.27 13.50 -10.42
N PRO A 235 0.29 13.81 -11.60
CA PRO A 235 1.41 14.73 -11.73
C PRO A 235 1.07 16.14 -11.20
N VAL A 236 1.75 16.54 -10.14
CA VAL A 236 1.66 17.87 -9.50
C VAL A 236 2.99 18.61 -9.55
N PHE A 237 4.11 17.91 -9.74
CA PHE A 237 5.44 18.47 -9.82
C PHE A 237 5.98 18.37 -11.25
N GLY A 238 6.15 19.52 -11.87
CA GLY A 238 6.88 19.68 -13.12
C GLY A 238 8.32 20.14 -12.86
N ARG A 239 9.05 20.47 -13.94
CA ARG A 239 10.43 20.95 -13.86
C ARG A 239 10.53 22.26 -13.03
N GLU A 240 9.55 23.16 -13.20
CA GLU A 240 9.53 24.44 -12.49
C GLU A 240 9.47 24.27 -10.97
N GLU A 241 8.62 23.35 -10.47
CA GLU A 241 8.53 23.07 -9.04
C GLU A 241 9.80 22.40 -8.52
N LEU A 242 10.36 21.46 -9.28
CA LEU A 242 11.56 20.73 -8.87
C LEU A 242 12.81 21.62 -8.76
N VAL A 243 13.00 22.56 -9.68
CA VAL A 243 14.16 23.47 -9.66
C VAL A 243 14.08 24.53 -8.58
N LYS A 244 12.88 24.83 -8.05
CA LYS A 244 12.70 25.76 -6.91
C LYS A 244 13.19 25.18 -5.59
N MET A 245 13.20 23.85 -5.46
CA MET A 245 13.62 23.20 -4.22
C MET A 245 15.14 23.30 -4.05
N PRO A 246 15.66 23.42 -2.81
CA PRO A 246 17.10 23.28 -2.54
C PRO A 246 17.67 21.98 -3.12
N ALA A 247 18.93 22.00 -3.55
CA ALA A 247 19.55 20.84 -4.22
C ALA A 247 19.56 19.57 -3.36
N ASP A 248 19.60 19.72 -2.07
CA ASP A 248 19.65 18.69 -1.04
C ASP A 248 18.28 18.34 -0.44
N THR A 249 17.17 18.80 -1.06
CA THR A 249 15.83 18.40 -0.65
C THR A 249 15.62 16.91 -0.93
N LEU A 250 15.31 16.14 0.11
CA LEU A 250 14.86 14.76 -0.01
C LEU A 250 13.41 14.73 -0.52
N ILE A 251 13.15 13.93 -1.54
CA ILE A 251 11.81 13.77 -2.13
C ILE A 251 11.41 12.31 -2.04
N ILE A 252 10.32 12.03 -1.32
CA ILE A 252 9.77 10.68 -1.14
C ILE A 252 8.39 10.60 -1.81
N GLU A 253 8.30 9.72 -2.81
CA GLU A 253 7.06 9.42 -3.52
C GLU A 253 6.34 8.23 -2.88
N LEU A 254 5.19 8.49 -2.29
CA LEU A 254 4.33 7.48 -1.65
C LEU A 254 3.11 7.11 -2.49
N ALA A 255 2.80 7.93 -3.49
CA ALA A 255 1.65 7.69 -4.34
C ALA A 255 1.92 6.54 -5.33
N SER A 256 0.87 5.78 -5.61
CA SER A 256 0.88 4.76 -6.67
C SER A 256 1.06 5.40 -8.06
N SER A 257 1.37 4.57 -9.05
CA SER A 257 1.46 5.01 -10.44
C SER A 257 0.18 5.76 -10.88
N PRO A 258 0.32 6.86 -11.65
CA PRO A 258 1.55 7.40 -12.26
C PRO A 258 2.46 8.17 -11.29
N GLY A 259 2.00 8.50 -10.08
CA GLY A 259 2.72 9.31 -9.12
C GLY A 259 2.59 10.82 -9.35
N GLY A 260 3.21 11.61 -8.47
CA GLY A 260 3.11 13.08 -8.46
C GLY A 260 4.11 13.82 -9.33
N PHE A 261 5.05 13.11 -9.95
CA PHE A 261 6.16 13.72 -10.69
C PHE A 261 6.13 13.35 -12.16
N LYS A 262 6.22 14.36 -13.03
CA LYS A 262 6.33 14.15 -14.48
C LYS A 262 7.69 13.52 -14.80
N PRO A 263 7.76 12.38 -15.51
CA PRO A 263 9.04 11.70 -15.81
C PRO A 263 10.07 12.60 -16.49
N GLU A 264 9.64 13.44 -17.45
CA GLU A 264 10.49 14.37 -18.18
C GLU A 264 11.07 15.45 -17.26
N ALA A 265 10.26 15.87 -16.26
CA ALA A 265 10.68 16.85 -15.27
C ALA A 265 11.75 16.29 -14.34
N VAL A 266 11.61 15.05 -13.92
CA VAL A 266 12.61 14.35 -13.08
C VAL A 266 13.93 14.25 -13.84
N SER A 267 13.92 13.73 -15.06
CA SER A 267 15.11 13.56 -15.89
C SER A 267 15.83 14.88 -16.19
N SER A 268 15.07 15.95 -16.48
CA SER A 268 15.62 17.27 -16.82
C SER A 268 16.06 18.10 -15.60
N SER A 269 15.59 17.79 -14.40
CA SER A 269 15.95 18.51 -13.18
C SER A 269 17.19 17.97 -12.46
N GLY A 270 17.62 16.74 -12.80
CA GLY A 270 18.69 16.03 -12.10
C GLY A 270 18.32 15.63 -10.66
N ARG A 271 17.04 15.67 -10.29
CA ARG A 271 16.56 15.30 -8.95
C ARG A 271 16.41 13.80 -8.79
N VAL A 272 16.77 13.30 -7.62
CA VAL A 272 16.51 11.93 -7.21
C VAL A 272 15.20 11.88 -6.44
N ILE A 273 14.27 11.02 -6.88
CA ILE A 273 13.02 10.78 -6.21
C ILE A 273 13.04 9.37 -5.66
N VAL A 274 12.92 9.26 -4.34
CA VAL A 274 12.86 7.97 -3.65
C VAL A 274 11.42 7.45 -3.76
N ARG A 275 11.21 6.44 -4.59
CA ARG A 275 9.91 5.75 -4.69
C ARG A 275 9.77 4.75 -3.55
N ALA A 276 8.83 5.00 -2.65
CA ALA A 276 8.63 4.24 -1.43
C ALA A 276 7.25 3.55 -1.43
N LEU A 277 7.13 2.52 -2.26
CA LEU A 277 5.91 1.73 -2.39
C LEU A 277 5.95 0.47 -1.51
N SER A 278 4.75 -0.03 -1.13
CA SER A 278 4.57 -1.25 -0.32
C SER A 278 5.30 -1.22 1.03
N LEU A 279 5.45 -0.04 1.63
CA LEU A 279 6.16 0.19 2.88
C LEU A 279 5.65 -0.69 4.04
N PRO A 280 4.33 -0.84 4.29
CA PRO A 280 3.83 -1.64 5.41
C PRO A 280 4.33 -3.09 5.41
N GLY A 281 4.49 -3.67 4.23
CA GLY A 281 5.02 -5.03 4.10
C GLY A 281 6.49 -5.20 4.50
N LYS A 282 7.26 -4.09 4.49
CA LYS A 282 8.68 -4.06 4.85
C LYS A 282 8.90 -3.76 6.33
N THR A 283 8.10 -2.89 6.91
CA THR A 283 8.34 -2.31 8.24
C THR A 283 7.45 -2.88 9.34
N ALA A 284 6.18 -3.22 9.03
CA ALA A 284 5.20 -3.70 9.99
C ALA A 284 4.39 -4.90 9.47
N PRO A 285 5.05 -5.95 8.92
CA PRO A 285 4.33 -7.06 8.27
C PRO A 285 3.45 -7.86 9.24
N GLU A 286 3.85 -8.00 10.52
CA GLU A 286 3.07 -8.72 11.54
C GLU A 286 1.76 -8.00 11.86
N SER A 287 1.83 -6.69 12.14
CA SER A 287 0.64 -5.89 12.43
C SER A 287 -0.34 -5.87 11.26
N CYS A 288 0.19 -5.68 10.04
CA CYS A 288 -0.64 -5.67 8.83
C CYS A 288 -1.29 -7.03 8.56
N ALA A 289 -0.57 -8.13 8.79
CA ALA A 289 -1.13 -9.48 8.66
C ALA A 289 -2.23 -9.75 9.68
N GLU A 290 -2.07 -9.25 10.92
CA GLU A 290 -3.11 -9.37 11.96
C GLU A 290 -4.38 -8.58 11.57
N TRP A 291 -4.22 -7.36 11.10
CA TRP A 291 -5.37 -6.55 10.64
C TRP A 291 -6.09 -7.19 9.45
N LEU A 292 -5.34 -7.77 8.50
CA LEU A 292 -5.93 -8.51 7.38
C LEU A 292 -6.66 -9.77 7.86
N LYS A 293 -6.08 -10.53 8.79
CA LYS A 293 -6.73 -11.70 9.39
C LYS A 293 -8.05 -11.29 10.04
N THR A 294 -8.01 -10.28 10.92
CA THR A 294 -9.20 -9.77 11.61
C THR A 294 -10.28 -9.37 10.61
N LEU A 295 -9.93 -8.55 9.62
CA LEU A 295 -10.86 -8.11 8.59
C LEU A 295 -11.49 -9.30 7.86
N ILE A 296 -10.68 -10.24 7.34
CA ILE A 296 -11.18 -11.39 6.57
C ILE A 296 -12.08 -12.27 7.43
N CYS A 297 -11.69 -12.50 8.69
CA CYS A 297 -12.50 -13.30 9.62
C CYS A 297 -13.83 -12.61 9.99
N GLU A 298 -13.88 -11.29 10.02
CA GLU A 298 -15.10 -10.53 10.31
C GLU A 298 -16.08 -10.46 9.14
N ILE A 299 -15.56 -10.43 7.90
CA ILE A 299 -16.41 -10.27 6.72
C ILE A 299 -16.76 -11.59 6.00
N ASP A 300 -16.00 -12.66 6.25
CA ASP A 300 -16.27 -13.97 5.62
C ASP A 300 -17.19 -14.82 6.49
N PRO A 301 -18.41 -15.16 6.00
CA PRO A 301 -19.40 -15.91 6.77
C PRO A 301 -18.91 -17.31 7.22
N MET A 302 -18.03 -17.93 6.44
CA MET A 302 -17.55 -19.28 6.79
C MET A 302 -16.42 -19.21 7.83
N LEU A 303 -15.52 -18.23 7.72
CA LEU A 303 -14.48 -18.03 8.73
C LEU A 303 -15.05 -17.60 10.08
N MET A 304 -16.13 -16.80 10.09
CA MET A 304 -16.84 -16.44 11.32
C MET A 304 -17.33 -17.64 12.12
N THR A 305 -17.65 -18.76 11.47
CA THR A 305 -18.10 -19.98 12.15
C THR A 305 -16.98 -20.82 12.77
N HIS A 306 -15.72 -20.48 12.48
CA HIS A 306 -14.52 -21.15 12.97
C HIS A 306 -13.78 -20.37 14.07
N LEU A 307 -14.26 -19.18 14.42
CA LEU A 307 -13.76 -18.34 15.53
C LEU A 307 -14.52 -18.60 16.80
#